data_829bdc266df7de3d11d55d1c49f5535c
#
_entry.id   829bdc266df7de3d11d55d1c49f5535c
#
_cell.length_a   1.000
_cell.length_b   1.000
_cell.length_c   1.000
_cell.angle_alpha   90.00
_cell.angle_beta   90.00
_cell.angle_gamma   90.00
#
_symmetry.space_group_name_H-M   'P 1'
#
loop_
_entity.id
_entity.type
_entity.pdbx_description
1 polymer ?
#
loop_
_entity_poly.entity_id
_entity_poly.type
_entity_poly.pdbx_seq_one_letter_code
_entity_poly.pdbx_strand_id
1 'polypeptide(L)'
;ELFALDGGFAHLKLSSSVVRKVVDSAWASIGEVSNPSHHLVVLGKAGRSRRMGIRPTVRGSAMNPVDHPHGGGEGRAGRGHRRARTMWGKPSGKGQKTRTPKKYSNPFIVSRRKVGKRKKGA
;
A
#
# COMPACT_ATOMS: atom_id res chain seq x y z
N GLU A 1 -2.86 -13.62 15.96
CA GLU A 1 -2.42 -14.70 16.86
C GLU A 1 -1.36 -14.16 17.81
N LEU A 2 -1.54 -14.31 19.12
CA LEU A 2 -0.51 -14.03 20.12
C LEU A 2 0.49 -15.20 20.08
N PHE A 3 1.75 -14.91 19.82
CA PHE A 3 2.79 -15.91 19.65
C PHE A 3 3.59 -16.13 20.96
N ALA A 4 3.96 -15.05 21.64
CA ALA A 4 4.71 -15.09 22.88
C ALA A 4 4.57 -13.79 23.66
N LEU A 5 4.83 -13.84 24.96
CA LEU A 5 4.99 -12.68 25.84
C LEU A 5 6.41 -12.73 26.41
N ASP A 6 7.19 -11.69 26.20
CA ASP A 6 8.58 -11.64 26.65
C ASP A 6 9.05 -10.19 26.83
N GLY A 7 9.72 -9.94 27.96
CA GLY A 7 10.37 -8.66 28.23
C GLY A 7 9.46 -7.43 28.18
N GLY A 8 8.17 -7.56 28.58
CA GLY A 8 7.18 -6.47 28.51
C GLY A 8 6.63 -6.23 27.11
N PHE A 9 6.84 -7.17 26.19
CA PHE A 9 6.30 -7.12 24.82
C PHE A 9 5.50 -8.36 24.48
N ALA A 10 4.39 -8.15 23.79
CA ALA A 10 3.60 -9.19 23.13
C ALA A 10 4.10 -9.37 21.70
N HIS A 11 4.44 -10.59 21.34
CA HIS A 11 4.80 -10.94 19.97
C HIS A 11 3.56 -11.38 19.22
N LEU A 12 3.12 -10.56 18.27
CA LEU A 12 1.91 -10.80 17.49
C LEU A 12 2.26 -11.28 16.09
N LYS A 13 1.76 -12.45 15.72
CA LYS A 13 1.78 -12.93 14.35
C LYS A 13 0.55 -12.39 13.60
N LEU A 14 0.80 -11.51 12.65
CA LEU A 14 -0.23 -10.88 11.82
C LEU A 14 -0.69 -11.83 10.71
N SER A 15 -1.82 -11.52 10.08
CA SER A 15 -2.36 -12.27 8.93
C SER A 15 -1.39 -12.34 7.74
N SER A 16 -0.47 -11.36 7.63
CA SER A 16 0.62 -11.35 6.64
C SER A 16 1.79 -12.27 6.98
N SER A 17 1.70 -13.06 8.05
CA SER A 17 2.78 -13.88 8.63
C SER A 17 3.98 -13.10 9.21
N VAL A 18 3.89 -11.78 9.31
CA VAL A 18 4.89 -10.94 10.00
C VAL A 18 4.70 -11.11 11.50
N VAL A 19 5.78 -11.34 12.23
CA VAL A 19 5.78 -11.31 13.70
C VAL A 19 6.29 -9.95 14.16
N ARG A 20 5.49 -9.28 14.98
CA ARG A 20 5.79 -7.92 15.45
C ARG A 20 5.67 -7.83 16.97
N LYS A 21 6.56 -7.06 17.58
CA LYS A 21 6.50 -6.68 19.00
C LYS A 21 5.53 -5.52 19.20
N VAL A 22 4.66 -5.64 20.20
CA VAL A 22 3.78 -4.59 20.70
C VAL A 22 3.93 -4.57 22.21
N VAL A 23 3.80 -3.43 22.85
CA VAL A 23 3.83 -3.33 24.31
C VAL A 23 2.72 -4.20 24.88
N ASP A 24 2.99 -4.97 25.91
CA ASP A 24 2.05 -5.92 26.51
C ASP A 24 0.84 -5.23 27.17
N SER A 25 1.03 -4.02 27.68
CA SER A 25 -0.02 -3.17 28.25
C SER A 25 -0.94 -2.53 27.20
N ALA A 26 -0.70 -2.76 25.89
CA ALA A 26 -1.52 -2.20 24.82
C ALA A 26 -2.91 -2.84 24.79
N TRP A 27 -3.93 -2.02 24.68
CA TRP A 27 -5.31 -2.47 24.60
C TRP A 27 -5.60 -3.05 23.21
N ALA A 28 -6.44 -4.07 23.16
CA ALA A 28 -6.84 -4.74 21.94
C ALA A 28 -8.36 -4.98 21.93
N SER A 29 -8.94 -4.87 20.75
CA SER A 29 -10.34 -5.27 20.53
C SER A 29 -10.38 -6.67 19.94
N ILE A 30 -11.28 -7.50 20.46
CA ILE A 30 -11.51 -8.87 19.99
C ILE A 30 -12.92 -8.94 19.42
N GLY A 31 -13.06 -9.50 18.23
CA GLY A 31 -14.37 -9.68 17.57
C GLY A 31 -14.32 -9.27 16.09
N GLU A 32 -15.49 -9.21 15.50
CA GLU A 32 -15.67 -8.77 14.12
C GLU A 32 -15.98 -7.29 14.05
N VAL A 33 -15.52 -6.63 13.01
CA VAL A 33 -15.87 -5.23 12.73
C VAL A 33 -17.32 -5.14 12.24
N SER A 34 -18.02 -4.09 12.62
CA SER A 34 -19.35 -3.82 12.07
C SER A 34 -19.28 -3.55 10.57
N ASN A 35 -20.38 -3.85 9.87
CA ASN A 35 -20.52 -3.65 8.43
C ASN A 35 -19.40 -4.32 7.59
N PRO A 36 -19.22 -5.63 7.67
CA PRO A 36 -18.13 -6.36 6.99
C PRO A 36 -18.21 -6.26 5.46
N SER A 37 -19.39 -6.03 4.92
CA SER A 37 -19.61 -5.87 3.46
C SER A 37 -19.35 -4.47 2.93
N HIS A 38 -18.91 -3.52 3.76
CA HIS A 38 -18.67 -2.13 3.34
C HIS A 38 -17.69 -2.03 2.15
N HIS A 39 -16.70 -2.90 2.08
CA HIS A 39 -15.73 -2.93 0.98
C HIS A 39 -16.34 -3.32 -0.38
N LEU A 40 -17.53 -3.92 -0.38
CA LEU A 40 -18.26 -4.30 -1.61
C LEU A 40 -19.10 -3.14 -2.18
N VAL A 41 -19.22 -2.02 -1.46
CA VAL A 41 -20.04 -0.89 -1.88
C VAL A 41 -19.46 -0.26 -3.14
N VAL A 42 -20.28 -0.21 -4.19
CA VAL A 42 -19.95 0.48 -5.44
C VAL A 42 -20.56 1.88 -5.40
N LEU A 43 -19.73 2.89 -5.51
CA LEU A 43 -20.17 4.29 -5.44
C LEU A 43 -21.05 4.67 -6.65
N GLY A 44 -20.80 4.09 -7.81
CA GLY A 44 -21.59 4.23 -9.03
C GLY A 44 -21.43 5.57 -9.76
N LYS A 45 -21.28 6.67 -9.05
CA LYS A 45 -21.17 8.01 -9.65
C LYS A 45 -20.14 8.90 -8.95
N ALA A 46 -19.54 9.81 -9.70
CA ALA A 46 -18.51 10.73 -9.20
C ALA A 46 -19.02 11.65 -8.07
N GLY A 47 -20.31 12.02 -8.08
CA GLY A 47 -20.90 12.86 -7.05
C GLY A 47 -20.84 12.26 -5.65
N ARG A 48 -20.96 10.93 -5.50
CA ARG A 48 -20.78 10.26 -4.19
C ARG A 48 -19.35 10.40 -3.67
N SER A 49 -18.36 10.21 -4.53
CA SER A 49 -16.96 10.43 -4.17
C SER A 49 -16.70 11.87 -3.73
N ARG A 50 -17.28 12.83 -4.43
CA ARG A 50 -17.19 14.27 -4.07
C ARG A 50 -17.78 14.57 -2.69
N ARG A 51 -18.91 13.98 -2.35
CA ARG A 51 -19.54 14.11 -1.02
C ARG A 51 -18.71 13.49 0.11
N MET A 52 -17.88 12.50 -0.21
CA MET A 52 -16.93 11.90 0.72
C MET A 52 -15.62 12.72 0.86
N GLY A 53 -15.54 13.90 0.27
CA GLY A 53 -14.35 14.77 0.29
C GLY A 53 -13.26 14.38 -0.69
N ILE A 54 -13.45 13.36 -1.52
CA ILE A 54 -12.47 12.91 -2.49
C ILE A 54 -12.51 13.84 -3.71
N ARG A 55 -11.39 14.51 -3.98
CA ARG A 55 -11.25 15.37 -5.15
C ARG A 55 -11.01 14.54 -6.41
N PRO A 56 -11.43 15.06 -7.60
CA PRO A 56 -11.12 14.41 -8.87
C PRO A 56 -9.62 14.23 -9.07
N THR A 57 -9.26 13.12 -9.70
CA THR A 57 -7.86 12.81 -10.03
C THR A 57 -7.71 12.72 -11.54
N VAL A 58 -6.69 13.38 -12.08
CA VAL A 58 -6.33 13.31 -13.50
C VAL A 58 -5.15 12.35 -13.65
N ARG A 59 -5.23 11.47 -14.63
CA ARG A 59 -4.15 10.52 -14.95
C ARG A 59 -2.97 11.26 -15.58
N GLY A 60 -1.74 10.87 -15.26
CA GLY A 60 -0.55 11.45 -15.88
C GLY A 60 -0.52 11.34 -17.42
N SER A 61 -1.08 10.26 -17.99
CA SER A 61 -1.19 10.09 -19.45
C SER A 61 -2.21 11.02 -20.11
N ALA A 62 -3.07 11.69 -19.35
CA ALA A 62 -4.00 12.70 -19.84
C ALA A 62 -3.46 14.14 -19.71
N MET A 63 -2.23 14.27 -19.23
CA MET A 63 -1.55 15.55 -19.07
C MET A 63 -0.58 15.81 -20.22
N ASN A 64 -0.09 17.05 -20.30
CA ASN A 64 0.99 17.42 -21.22
C ASN A 64 2.36 16.94 -20.73
N PRO A 65 3.38 16.82 -21.62
CA PRO A 65 4.72 16.40 -21.22
C PRO A 65 5.37 17.25 -20.13
N VAL A 66 5.04 18.53 -20.06
CA VAL A 66 5.53 19.47 -19.05
C VAL A 66 4.99 19.14 -17.65
N ASP A 67 3.79 18.56 -17.57
CA ASP A 67 3.08 18.32 -16.30
C ASP A 67 3.36 16.93 -15.71
N HIS A 68 3.65 15.96 -16.57
CA HIS A 68 3.87 14.58 -16.14
C HIS A 68 4.77 13.82 -17.10
N PRO A 69 5.68 12.94 -16.61
CA PRO A 69 6.50 12.09 -17.47
C PRO A 69 5.72 11.14 -18.41
N HIS A 70 4.46 10.85 -18.10
CA HIS A 70 3.57 10.06 -18.96
C HIS A 70 2.74 10.92 -19.93
N GLY A 71 2.94 12.23 -19.90
CA GLY A 71 2.18 13.16 -20.73
C GLY A 71 2.57 13.13 -22.19
N GLY A 72 1.72 13.72 -23.02
CA GLY A 72 1.92 13.83 -24.45
C GLY A 72 1.48 12.59 -25.23
N GLY A 73 1.73 12.64 -26.53
CA GLY A 73 1.32 11.63 -27.49
C GLY A 73 -0.02 11.96 -28.13
N GLU A 74 -0.43 11.14 -29.09
CA GLU A 74 -1.66 11.27 -29.84
C GLU A 74 -2.71 10.29 -29.35
N GLY A 75 -3.93 10.76 -29.10
CA GLY A 75 -5.03 9.94 -28.60
C GLY A 75 -4.70 9.23 -27.27
N ARG A 76 -4.85 7.92 -27.25
CA ARG A 76 -4.50 7.08 -26.09
C ARG A 76 -3.08 6.53 -26.17
N ALA A 77 -2.09 7.40 -26.22
CA ALA A 77 -0.70 7.00 -26.26
C ALA A 77 -0.28 6.23 -25.00
N GLY A 78 0.64 5.31 -25.13
CA GLY A 78 1.27 4.60 -24.03
C GLY A 78 2.16 5.51 -23.18
N ARG A 79 2.59 5.02 -22.02
CA ARG A 79 3.42 5.79 -21.08
C ARG A 79 4.83 6.10 -21.58
N GLY A 80 5.30 5.45 -22.64
CA GLY A 80 6.63 5.64 -23.19
C GLY A 80 7.80 5.17 -22.31
N HIS A 81 7.53 4.70 -21.09
CA HIS A 81 8.56 4.27 -20.15
C HIS A 81 8.42 2.79 -19.80
N ARG A 82 9.54 2.10 -19.63
CA ARG A 82 9.56 0.70 -19.17
C ARG A 82 8.84 0.50 -17.83
N ARG A 83 8.93 1.51 -16.92
CA ARG A 83 8.26 1.52 -15.63
C ARG A 83 7.39 2.77 -15.50
N ALA A 84 6.28 2.64 -14.79
CA ALA A 84 5.49 3.80 -14.41
C ALA A 84 6.33 4.78 -13.57
N ARG A 85 6.06 6.06 -13.72
CA ARG A 85 6.71 7.14 -12.98
C ARG A 85 5.67 7.98 -12.26
N THR A 86 6.08 8.59 -11.16
CA THR A 86 5.31 9.63 -10.48
C THR A 86 5.46 10.95 -11.24
N MET A 87 4.67 11.95 -10.86
CA MET A 87 4.76 13.32 -11.38
C MET A 87 6.19 13.90 -11.29
N TRP A 88 6.93 13.52 -10.26
CA TRP A 88 8.33 13.95 -10.03
C TRP A 88 9.39 13.01 -10.65
N GLY A 89 8.98 12.12 -11.54
CA GLY A 89 9.90 11.22 -12.24
C GLY A 89 10.37 10.00 -11.46
N LYS A 90 9.96 9.84 -10.19
CA LYS A 90 10.35 8.66 -9.39
C LYS A 90 9.64 7.40 -9.91
N PRO A 91 10.33 6.24 -9.96
CA PRO A 91 9.69 4.98 -10.33
C PRO A 91 8.51 4.66 -9.42
N SER A 92 7.42 4.16 -10.00
CA SER A 92 6.21 3.74 -9.30
C SER A 92 5.67 2.42 -9.88
N GLY A 93 4.57 1.92 -9.33
CA GLY A 93 3.92 0.71 -9.80
C GLY A 93 4.51 -0.58 -9.19
N LYS A 94 4.30 -1.69 -9.89
CA LYS A 94 4.70 -3.02 -9.39
C LYS A 94 6.20 -3.10 -9.07
N GLY A 95 6.52 -3.72 -7.93
CA GLY A 95 7.89 -3.90 -7.47
C GLY A 95 8.51 -2.69 -6.76
N GLN A 96 7.76 -1.59 -6.61
CA GLN A 96 8.22 -0.45 -5.84
C GLN A 96 8.16 -0.78 -4.34
N LYS A 97 9.30 -0.71 -3.68
CA LYS A 97 9.38 -0.82 -2.22
C LYS A 97 9.03 0.55 -1.61
N THR A 98 7.86 0.65 -0.97
CA THR A 98 7.38 1.91 -0.41
C THR A 98 7.78 2.12 1.04
N ARG A 99 8.14 1.06 1.76
CA ARG A 99 8.61 1.16 3.15
C ARG A 99 9.97 1.84 3.19
N THR A 100 10.09 2.90 3.97
CA THR A 100 11.36 3.60 4.21
C THR A 100 12.36 2.63 4.87
N PRO A 101 13.61 2.49 4.36
CA PRO A 101 14.60 1.57 4.91
C PRO A 101 14.90 1.81 6.39
N LYS A 102 15.03 3.08 6.79
CA LYS A 102 15.31 3.52 8.17
C LYS A 102 14.03 3.89 8.93
N LYS A 103 12.98 3.07 8.83
CA LYS A 103 11.75 3.34 9.57
C LYS A 103 11.93 3.01 11.05
N TYR A 104 11.49 3.92 11.95
CA TYR A 104 11.60 3.76 13.41
C TYR A 104 11.01 2.42 13.93
N SER A 105 10.00 1.89 13.25
CA SER A 105 9.34 0.64 13.64
C SER A 105 10.05 -0.64 13.17
N ASN A 106 11.25 -0.55 12.60
CA ASN A 106 12.03 -1.74 12.21
C ASN A 106 12.47 -2.61 13.39
N PRO A 107 12.90 -2.05 14.55
CA PRO A 107 13.27 -2.84 15.73
C PRO A 107 12.12 -3.68 16.30
N PHE A 108 10.87 -3.28 16.05
CA PHE A 108 9.68 -4.00 16.50
C PHE A 108 9.27 -5.15 15.57
N ILE A 109 9.98 -5.40 14.49
CA ILE A 109 9.70 -6.51 13.58
C ILE A 109 10.67 -7.65 13.92
N VAL A 110 10.14 -8.72 14.52
CA VAL A 110 10.92 -9.91 14.87
C VAL A 110 11.19 -10.77 13.62
N SER A 111 10.15 -11.00 12.84
CA SER A 111 10.24 -11.78 11.60
C SER A 111 9.41 -11.16 10.50
N ARG A 112 9.98 -11.06 9.32
CA ARG A 112 9.26 -10.59 8.12
C ARG A 112 8.57 -11.75 7.43
N ARG A 113 7.53 -11.44 6.63
CA ARG A 113 6.88 -12.45 5.81
C ARG A 113 7.89 -13.16 4.90
N LYS A 114 7.71 -14.44 4.69
CA LYS A 114 8.51 -15.20 3.72
C LYS A 114 8.32 -14.59 2.32
N VAL A 115 9.41 -14.27 1.68
CA VAL A 115 9.39 -13.83 0.27
C VAL A 115 9.24 -15.08 -0.58
N GLY A 116 8.25 -15.12 -1.46
CA GLY A 116 8.07 -16.22 -2.39
C GLY A 116 9.34 -16.46 -3.22
N LYS A 117 9.60 -17.72 -3.59
CA LYS A 117 10.73 -18.07 -4.46
C LYS A 117 10.64 -17.20 -5.72
N ARG A 118 11.66 -16.38 -5.96
CA ARG A 118 11.83 -15.67 -7.22
C ARG A 118 11.91 -16.74 -8.31
N LYS A 119 10.96 -16.81 -9.22
CA LYS A 119 11.11 -17.68 -10.40
C LYS A 119 12.43 -17.26 -11.06
N LYS A 120 13.44 -18.11 -10.97
CA LYS A 120 14.65 -17.97 -11.78
C LYS A 120 14.17 -18.06 -13.23
N GLY A 121 14.51 -17.07 -13.99
CA GLY A 121 14.10 -16.73 -15.32
C GLY A 121 13.46 -17.84 -16.15
N ALA A 122 12.37 -17.45 -16.80
CA ALA A 122 12.12 -17.89 -18.17
C ALA A 122 12.83 -16.90 -19.08
#